data_08884f484db8add25446e1ebb1b3eca8
#
_entry.id   08884f484db8add25446e1ebb1b3eca8
#
_cell.length_a   1.000
_cell.length_b   1.000
_cell.length_c   1.000
_cell.angle_alpha   90.00
_cell.angle_beta   90.00
_cell.angle_gamma   90.00
#
_symmetry.space_group_name_H-M   'P 1'
#
loop_
_entity.id
_entity.type
_entity.pdbx_description
1 polymer ?
#
loop_
_entity_poly.entity_id
_entity_poly.type
_entity_poly.pdbx_seq_one_letter_code
_entity_poly.pdbx_strand_id
1 'polypeptide(L)'
;MQIENITIRTKRMIDDLKTICANFGLGGSPGEYKIITQVFLYKYLSDKFLYEVKKADPTLANAENIEEALTAMPDDQYEMLTMMLGGSTAKLKKTHYISYLFNHQNEESMRKADGSPYPFHELFDDTLVDIANCNLDIFSVQTGGEEKIRLFDPISQYVIESAKKPLFCRAIINKLVEFSFADVFEQKYDFFAQIFEYLIKDYNKDFGKYAEYYTPHAIANIIAQIMVQGDVSNVTVYDPAAGSGTLVLALAHQIGEDNCTIFTQDISAKSNEFLRLNLILNNLVHSLGNVVHDDTLIAPRHLNTKKNGLAQFDYIVSNPPFNMDFSDNRDELASDKHKERFFAGVPNVPKKDKDGMAIYLLFIQHIIYSLAPKGKAAIVVPTGFLTAGSGIPKKIREYLVKERMLRGVISMPSNIFATTGTNVSILFLDRENKDGNVILMDASKLGTKEKVDGKNQRTVLSDDEITRIIDTFNAGKAEDDFCVTVSYADIEGKKHSFSAGQYFEVKIEYVELTPEEFTEKMNGFTAQLDEMFAESRRLEDEIRKQLGRVKYE
;
A
#
# COMPACT_ATOMS: atom_id res chain seq x y z
N MET A 1 -2.37 20.42 -18.43
CA MET A 1 -2.30 21.83 -17.95
C MET A 1 -3.20 22.09 -16.74
N GLN A 2 -4.52 21.77 -16.73
CA GLN A 2 -5.38 21.97 -15.55
C GLN A 2 -5.06 21.01 -14.39
N ILE A 3 -4.87 19.73 -14.66
CA ILE A 3 -4.51 18.68 -13.65
C ILE A 3 -3.14 18.95 -13.04
N GLU A 4 -2.17 19.33 -13.83
CA GLU A 4 -0.81 19.65 -13.37
C GLU A 4 -0.82 20.86 -12.42
N ASN A 5 -1.66 21.86 -12.70
CA ASN A 5 -1.81 23.03 -11.84
C ASN A 5 -2.42 22.66 -10.48
N ILE A 6 -3.48 21.83 -10.43
CA ILE A 6 -4.12 21.45 -9.17
C ILE A 6 -3.21 20.57 -8.31
N THR A 7 -2.45 19.64 -8.92
CA THR A 7 -1.46 18.81 -8.21
C THR A 7 -0.39 19.69 -7.55
N ILE A 8 0.14 20.67 -8.26
CA ILE A 8 1.13 21.61 -7.72
C ILE A 8 0.54 22.44 -6.58
N ARG A 9 -0.67 22.95 -6.73
CA ARG A 9 -1.35 23.73 -5.69
C ARG A 9 -1.61 22.90 -4.43
N THR A 10 -2.03 21.65 -4.59
CA THR A 10 -2.28 20.74 -3.46
C THR A 10 -0.98 20.41 -2.72
N LYS A 11 0.09 20.11 -3.46
CA LYS A 11 1.42 19.90 -2.85
C LYS A 11 1.90 21.12 -2.08
N ARG A 12 1.72 22.31 -2.65
CA ARG A 12 2.06 23.57 -1.99
C ARG A 12 1.25 23.78 -0.69
N MET A 13 -0.05 23.48 -0.68
CA MET A 13 -0.85 23.54 0.54
C MET A 13 -0.29 22.62 1.63
N ILE A 14 0.10 21.40 1.28
CA ILE A 14 0.73 20.45 2.21
C ILE A 14 2.04 21.02 2.77
N ASP A 15 2.90 21.59 1.92
CA ASP A 15 4.17 22.20 2.33
C ASP A 15 3.97 23.43 3.24
N ASP A 16 2.95 24.24 2.96
CA ASP A 16 2.57 25.35 3.82
C ASP A 16 2.09 24.87 5.20
N LEU A 17 1.31 23.79 5.26
CA LEU A 17 0.90 23.16 6.53
C LEU A 17 2.10 22.62 7.31
N LYS A 18 3.06 21.97 6.64
CA LYS A 18 4.33 21.52 7.25
C LYS A 18 5.12 22.72 7.81
N THR A 19 5.19 23.81 7.05
CA THR A 19 5.85 25.05 7.48
C THR A 19 5.18 25.64 8.73
N ILE A 20 3.85 25.64 8.79
CA ILE A 20 3.12 26.05 9.99
C ILE A 20 3.49 25.15 11.17
N CYS A 21 3.43 23.84 11.02
CA CYS A 21 3.83 22.90 12.08
C CYS A 21 5.27 23.16 12.57
N ALA A 22 6.21 23.35 11.64
CA ALA A 22 7.62 23.65 11.99
C ALA A 22 7.76 24.95 12.78
N ASN A 23 7.03 26.03 12.41
CA ASN A 23 7.05 27.32 13.11
C ASN A 23 6.52 27.24 14.54
N PHE A 24 5.71 26.22 14.86
CA PHE A 24 5.19 25.97 16.21
C PHE A 24 5.94 24.86 16.94
N GLY A 25 7.11 24.43 16.41
CA GLY A 25 7.98 23.43 17.06
C GLY A 25 7.52 21.97 16.87
N LEU A 26 6.68 21.71 15.89
CA LEU A 26 6.12 20.39 15.61
C LEU A 26 6.78 19.69 14.41
N GLY A 27 7.70 20.37 13.70
CA GLY A 27 8.37 19.83 12.51
C GLY A 27 9.13 18.53 12.80
N GLY A 28 8.88 17.49 12.01
CA GLY A 28 9.47 16.16 12.17
C GLY A 28 8.98 15.38 13.41
N SER A 29 8.01 15.90 14.17
CA SER A 29 7.45 15.22 15.34
C SER A 29 6.37 14.20 14.95
N PRO A 30 6.08 13.19 15.79
CA PRO A 30 4.96 12.27 15.55
C PRO A 30 3.60 12.97 15.49
N GLY A 31 3.45 14.17 16.05
CA GLY A 31 2.24 14.98 15.97
C GLY A 31 2.04 15.65 14.62
N GLU A 32 3.11 15.99 13.91
CA GLU A 32 3.04 16.72 12.64
C GLU A 32 2.19 15.99 11.60
N TYR A 33 2.47 14.71 11.35
CA TYR A 33 1.71 13.95 10.36
C TYR A 33 0.23 13.82 10.73
N LYS A 34 -0.08 13.65 12.02
CA LYS A 34 -1.46 13.55 12.50
C LYS A 34 -2.22 14.85 12.27
N ILE A 35 -1.60 15.98 12.54
CA ILE A 35 -2.18 17.29 12.27
C ILE A 35 -2.43 17.46 10.77
N ILE A 36 -1.40 17.23 9.95
CA ILE A 36 -1.49 17.47 8.50
C ILE A 36 -2.54 16.57 7.86
N THR A 37 -2.56 15.29 8.21
CA THR A 37 -3.54 14.34 7.66
C THR A 37 -4.97 14.69 8.07
N GLN A 38 -5.20 15.06 9.33
CA GLN A 38 -6.53 15.47 9.81
C GLN A 38 -7.01 16.78 9.19
N VAL A 39 -6.13 17.78 9.12
CA VAL A 39 -6.45 19.09 8.51
C VAL A 39 -6.72 18.96 7.01
N PHE A 40 -5.90 18.17 6.32
CA PHE A 40 -6.11 17.84 4.90
C PHE A 40 -7.47 17.17 4.69
N LEU A 41 -7.77 16.18 5.51
CA LEU A 41 -9.03 15.44 5.43
C LEU A 41 -10.23 16.32 5.78
N TYR A 42 -10.13 17.18 6.79
CA TYR A 42 -11.18 18.15 7.11
C TYR A 42 -11.49 19.07 5.91
N LYS A 43 -10.44 19.59 5.25
CA LYS A 43 -10.61 20.39 4.04
C LYS A 43 -11.26 19.59 2.91
N TYR A 44 -10.78 18.37 2.67
CA TYR A 44 -11.34 17.49 1.65
C TYR A 44 -12.83 17.20 1.89
N LEU A 45 -13.20 16.80 3.11
CA LEU A 45 -14.60 16.47 3.46
C LEU A 45 -15.50 17.70 3.38
N SER A 46 -15.01 18.88 3.79
CA SER A 46 -15.75 20.14 3.67
C SER A 46 -16.06 20.49 2.21
N ASP A 47 -15.05 20.44 1.35
CA ASP A 47 -15.23 20.77 -0.07
C ASP A 47 -16.07 19.68 -0.79
N LYS A 48 -15.89 18.39 -0.43
CA LYS A 48 -16.70 17.29 -0.97
C LYS A 48 -18.18 17.45 -0.59
N PHE A 49 -18.46 17.82 0.66
CA PHE A 49 -19.82 18.11 1.09
C PHE A 49 -20.48 19.20 0.23
N LEU A 50 -19.80 20.33 0.02
CA LEU A 50 -20.30 21.41 -0.80
C LEU A 50 -20.51 21.01 -2.28
N TYR A 51 -19.63 20.17 -2.79
CA TYR A 51 -19.74 19.60 -4.15
C TYR A 51 -20.97 18.70 -4.28
N GLU A 52 -21.21 17.80 -3.33
CA GLU A 52 -22.37 16.90 -3.34
C GLU A 52 -23.69 17.68 -3.11
N VAL A 53 -23.68 18.72 -2.29
CA VAL A 53 -24.83 19.63 -2.11
C VAL A 53 -25.21 20.29 -3.43
N LYS A 54 -24.24 20.80 -4.20
CA LYS A 54 -24.49 21.39 -5.53
C LYS A 54 -25.11 20.41 -6.52
N LYS A 55 -24.76 19.13 -6.40
CA LYS A 55 -25.37 18.07 -7.23
C LYS A 55 -26.79 17.73 -6.79
N ALA A 56 -27.04 17.71 -5.49
CA ALA A 56 -28.34 17.35 -4.91
C ALA A 56 -29.38 18.48 -5.12
N ASP A 57 -28.95 19.74 -5.05
CA ASP A 57 -29.82 20.91 -5.26
C ASP A 57 -29.26 21.83 -6.35
N PRO A 58 -29.78 21.75 -7.58
CA PRO A 58 -29.35 22.59 -8.69
C PRO A 58 -29.55 24.12 -8.46
N THR A 59 -30.41 24.51 -7.52
CA THR A 59 -30.61 25.95 -7.21
C THR A 59 -29.39 26.52 -6.50
N LEU A 60 -28.68 25.70 -5.73
CA LEU A 60 -27.44 26.05 -5.05
C LEU A 60 -26.22 26.01 -5.97
N ALA A 61 -26.31 25.31 -7.11
CA ALA A 61 -25.20 25.19 -8.05
C ALA A 61 -24.72 26.56 -8.59
N ASN A 62 -25.65 27.54 -8.71
CA ASN A 62 -25.39 28.88 -9.20
C ASN A 62 -25.22 29.93 -8.07
N ALA A 63 -25.19 29.51 -6.80
CA ALA A 63 -24.97 30.40 -5.68
C ALA A 63 -23.56 31.00 -5.74
N GLU A 64 -23.43 32.33 -5.63
CA GLU A 64 -22.15 33.04 -5.63
C GLU A 64 -21.29 32.60 -4.43
N ASN A 65 -21.94 32.41 -3.27
CA ASN A 65 -21.34 31.79 -2.08
C ASN A 65 -22.29 30.71 -1.52
N ILE A 66 -21.95 29.47 -1.74
CA ILE A 66 -22.79 28.33 -1.31
C ILE A 66 -22.85 28.20 0.21
N GLU A 67 -21.76 28.47 0.95
CA GLU A 67 -21.76 28.37 2.41
C GLU A 67 -22.65 29.41 3.05
N GLU A 68 -22.71 30.63 2.50
CA GLU A 68 -23.66 31.67 2.94
C GLU A 68 -25.11 31.26 2.66
N ALA A 69 -25.39 30.73 1.46
CA ALA A 69 -26.71 30.23 1.11
C ALA A 69 -27.19 29.13 2.05
N LEU A 70 -26.32 28.16 2.36
CA LEU A 70 -26.60 27.10 3.31
C LEU A 70 -26.76 27.60 4.75
N THR A 71 -25.97 28.57 5.16
CA THR A 71 -26.08 29.19 6.49
C THR A 71 -27.42 29.91 6.67
N ALA A 72 -27.89 30.60 5.62
CA ALA A 72 -29.18 31.30 5.62
C ALA A 72 -30.39 30.35 5.48
N MET A 73 -30.20 29.11 5.05
CA MET A 73 -31.27 28.13 4.87
C MET A 73 -31.93 27.78 6.23
N PRO A 74 -33.28 27.63 6.31
CA PRO A 74 -33.93 27.08 7.50
C PRO A 74 -33.40 25.70 7.91
N ASP A 75 -33.36 25.44 9.21
CA ASP A 75 -32.72 24.23 9.74
C ASP A 75 -33.40 22.94 9.29
N ASP A 76 -34.72 22.93 9.17
CA ASP A 76 -35.50 21.82 8.65
C ASP A 76 -35.18 21.50 7.18
N GLN A 77 -35.02 22.54 6.35
CA GLN A 77 -34.60 22.37 4.95
C GLN A 77 -33.15 21.89 4.83
N TYR A 78 -32.27 22.43 5.68
CA TYR A 78 -30.88 22.00 5.74
C TYR A 78 -30.76 20.53 6.14
N GLU A 79 -31.51 20.09 7.13
CA GLU A 79 -31.54 18.68 7.56
C GLU A 79 -32.05 17.78 6.44
N MET A 80 -33.15 18.16 5.77
CA MET A 80 -33.67 17.42 4.61
C MET A 80 -32.62 17.31 3.48
N LEU A 81 -31.95 18.42 3.16
CA LEU A 81 -30.89 18.44 2.14
C LEU A 81 -29.74 17.49 2.52
N THR A 82 -29.28 17.53 3.76
CA THR A 82 -28.20 16.63 4.23
C THR A 82 -28.59 15.16 4.22
N MET A 83 -29.88 14.84 4.44
CA MET A 83 -30.39 13.46 4.32
C MET A 83 -30.45 12.96 2.88
N MET A 84 -30.54 13.86 1.89
CA MET A 84 -30.52 13.50 0.47
C MET A 84 -29.12 13.17 -0.05
N LEU A 85 -28.07 13.59 0.67
CA LEU A 85 -26.69 13.30 0.30
C LEU A 85 -26.40 11.80 0.44
N GLY A 86 -25.57 11.28 -0.47
CA GLY A 86 -25.19 9.86 -0.43
C GLY A 86 -24.52 9.45 0.88
N GLY A 87 -24.67 8.19 1.27
CA GLY A 87 -24.13 7.62 2.52
C GLY A 87 -22.61 7.68 2.68
N SER A 88 -21.88 8.07 1.63
CA SER A 88 -20.44 8.29 1.63
C SER A 88 -20.04 9.75 1.90
N THR A 89 -21.00 10.67 1.98
CA THR A 89 -20.75 12.10 2.20
C THR A 89 -20.77 12.42 3.70
N ALA A 90 -19.78 13.17 4.18
CA ALA A 90 -19.74 13.62 5.57
C ALA A 90 -20.96 14.50 5.89
N LYS A 91 -21.60 14.26 7.03
CA LYS A 91 -22.64 15.14 7.57
C LYS A 91 -21.97 16.28 8.28
N LEU A 92 -22.19 17.51 7.80
CA LEU A 92 -21.67 18.73 8.41
C LEU A 92 -22.82 19.58 8.96
N LYS A 93 -22.60 20.24 10.09
CA LYS A 93 -23.45 21.31 10.60
C LYS A 93 -22.99 22.65 10.01
N LYS A 94 -23.83 23.68 10.04
CA LYS A 94 -23.47 25.02 9.58
C LYS A 94 -22.27 25.62 10.31
N THR A 95 -22.06 25.24 11.58
CA THR A 95 -20.91 25.63 12.40
C THR A 95 -19.62 24.87 12.06
N HIS A 96 -19.70 23.85 11.21
CA HIS A 96 -18.54 23.04 10.80
C HIS A 96 -17.84 23.59 9.56
N TYR A 97 -18.38 24.63 8.90
CA TYR A 97 -17.77 25.20 7.71
C TYR A 97 -16.45 25.89 8.03
N ILE A 98 -15.53 25.78 7.10
CA ILE A 98 -14.23 26.46 7.19
C ILE A 98 -14.42 27.97 7.27
N SER A 99 -15.38 28.54 6.51
CA SER A 99 -15.73 29.96 6.58
C SER A 99 -16.28 30.35 7.96
N TYR A 100 -17.05 29.48 8.62
CA TYR A 100 -17.53 29.77 9.98
C TYR A 100 -16.35 29.92 10.95
N LEU A 101 -15.42 28.99 10.96
CA LEU A 101 -14.22 29.07 11.80
C LEU A 101 -13.36 30.27 11.45
N PHE A 102 -13.18 30.55 10.16
CA PHE A 102 -12.42 31.71 9.70
C PHE A 102 -13.02 33.04 10.18
N ASN A 103 -14.34 33.22 10.10
CA ASN A 103 -15.03 34.41 10.52
C ASN A 103 -15.00 34.64 12.04
N HIS A 104 -14.97 33.55 12.83
CA HIS A 104 -14.98 33.63 14.29
C HIS A 104 -13.59 33.53 14.94
N GLN A 105 -12.50 33.42 14.16
CA GLN A 105 -11.15 33.17 14.68
C GLN A 105 -10.61 34.29 15.62
N ASN A 106 -11.13 35.51 15.52
CA ASN A 106 -10.72 36.66 16.31
C ASN A 106 -11.79 37.13 17.31
N GLU A 107 -12.85 36.35 17.48
CA GLU A 107 -13.97 36.74 18.35
C GLU A 107 -13.71 36.35 19.81
N GLU A 108 -13.22 37.34 20.60
CA GLU A 108 -12.91 37.15 22.02
C GLU A 108 -14.17 37.09 22.91
N SER A 109 -15.33 37.51 22.38
CA SER A 109 -16.61 37.51 23.09
C SER A 109 -17.29 36.15 23.13
N MET A 110 -16.81 35.15 22.38
CA MET A 110 -17.41 33.82 22.37
C MET A 110 -17.39 33.16 23.75
N ARG A 111 -18.50 32.53 24.08
CA ARG A 111 -18.66 31.79 25.35
C ARG A 111 -19.21 30.41 25.09
N LYS A 112 -18.79 29.46 25.92
CA LYS A 112 -19.41 28.11 25.98
C LYS A 112 -20.80 28.18 26.61
N ALA A 113 -21.53 27.09 26.54
CA ALA A 113 -22.87 26.97 27.14
C ALA A 113 -22.90 27.26 28.65
N ASP A 114 -21.77 27.01 29.36
CA ASP A 114 -21.59 27.28 30.78
C ASP A 114 -21.14 28.73 31.09
N GLY A 115 -21.03 29.58 30.06
CA GLY A 115 -20.59 30.97 30.19
C GLY A 115 -19.08 31.20 30.26
N SER A 116 -18.28 30.13 30.27
CA SER A 116 -16.80 30.24 30.24
C SER A 116 -16.29 30.75 28.89
N PRO A 117 -15.09 31.41 28.84
CA PRO A 117 -14.48 31.79 27.58
C PRO A 117 -14.35 30.62 26.61
N TYR A 118 -14.57 30.89 25.32
CA TYR A 118 -14.40 29.91 24.26
C TYR A 118 -13.28 30.33 23.32
N PRO A 119 -12.00 30.06 23.66
CA PRO A 119 -10.87 30.45 22.83
C PRO A 119 -10.86 29.68 21.51
N PHE A 120 -10.36 30.32 20.45
CA PHE A 120 -10.47 29.79 19.08
C PHE A 120 -9.91 28.37 18.90
N HIS A 121 -8.84 27.98 19.60
CA HIS A 121 -8.30 26.63 19.50
C HIS A 121 -9.25 25.56 20.06
N GLU A 122 -10.03 25.89 21.10
CA GLU A 122 -11.05 24.99 21.62
C GLU A 122 -12.24 24.89 20.65
N LEU A 123 -12.68 26.02 20.07
CA LEU A 123 -13.70 26.02 19.02
C LEU A 123 -13.27 25.14 17.83
N PHE A 124 -12.03 25.26 17.40
CA PHE A 124 -11.47 24.46 16.28
C PHE A 124 -11.43 22.96 16.62
N ASP A 125 -10.89 22.60 17.79
CA ASP A 125 -10.80 21.22 18.24
C ASP A 125 -12.18 20.59 18.44
N ASP A 126 -13.11 21.31 19.08
CA ASP A 126 -14.49 20.84 19.29
C ASP A 126 -15.22 20.67 17.95
N THR A 127 -14.97 21.52 16.97
CA THR A 127 -15.51 21.36 15.60
C THR A 127 -15.04 20.05 14.97
N LEU A 128 -13.74 19.73 15.03
CA LEU A 128 -13.21 18.47 14.51
C LEU A 128 -13.82 17.25 15.21
N VAL A 129 -13.90 17.31 16.54
CA VAL A 129 -14.48 16.24 17.35
C VAL A 129 -15.98 16.06 17.07
N ASP A 130 -16.73 17.17 16.92
CA ASP A 130 -18.17 17.11 16.61
C ASP A 130 -18.41 16.54 15.21
N ILE A 131 -17.62 16.92 14.20
CA ILE A 131 -17.65 16.30 12.86
C ILE A 131 -17.42 14.79 12.98
N ALA A 132 -16.41 14.35 13.74
CA ALA A 132 -16.13 12.94 13.94
C ALA A 132 -17.29 12.21 14.61
N ASN A 133 -17.90 12.81 15.63
CA ASN A 133 -19.03 12.21 16.36
C ASN A 133 -20.29 12.12 15.49
N CYS A 134 -20.61 13.16 14.70
CA CYS A 134 -21.74 13.14 13.77
C CYS A 134 -21.62 12.09 12.66
N ASN A 135 -20.41 11.61 12.42
CA ASN A 135 -20.09 10.70 11.33
C ASN A 135 -19.49 9.36 11.79
N LEU A 136 -19.66 8.98 13.05
CA LEU A 136 -19.12 7.73 13.60
C LEU A 136 -19.56 6.48 12.82
N ASP A 137 -20.78 6.47 12.31
CA ASP A 137 -21.31 5.32 11.56
C ASP A 137 -20.73 5.22 10.14
N ILE A 138 -20.25 6.33 9.61
CA ILE A 138 -19.72 6.42 8.23
C ILE A 138 -18.20 6.25 8.23
N PHE A 139 -17.48 6.96 9.10
CA PHE A 139 -16.03 7.11 9.02
C PHE A 139 -15.25 6.43 10.16
N SER A 140 -15.89 5.72 11.08
CA SER A 140 -15.14 5.00 12.12
C SER A 140 -14.54 3.70 11.59
N VAL A 141 -13.44 3.29 12.22
CA VAL A 141 -12.77 1.99 11.98
C VAL A 141 -12.92 1.13 13.23
N GLN A 142 -13.07 -0.18 13.04
CA GLN A 142 -13.14 -1.13 14.15
C GLN A 142 -11.75 -1.49 14.67
N THR A 143 -11.61 -1.54 15.99
CA THR A 143 -10.47 -2.20 16.63
C THR A 143 -10.79 -3.66 16.89
N GLY A 144 -9.82 -4.44 17.33
CA GLY A 144 -10.04 -5.81 17.81
C GLY A 144 -11.03 -5.95 18.98
N GLY A 145 -11.42 -4.82 19.62
CA GLY A 145 -12.48 -4.68 20.61
C GLY A 145 -13.77 -4.05 20.05
N GLU A 146 -14.67 -3.61 20.94
CA GLU A 146 -15.91 -2.91 20.58
C GLU A 146 -15.71 -1.41 20.32
N GLU A 147 -14.51 -0.89 20.57
CA GLU A 147 -14.21 0.53 20.43
C GLU A 147 -14.05 0.95 18.96
N LYS A 148 -14.69 2.07 18.62
CA LYS A 148 -14.59 2.71 17.31
C LYS A 148 -13.56 3.84 17.36
N ILE A 149 -12.59 3.82 16.44
CA ILE A 149 -11.61 4.92 16.29
C ILE A 149 -12.27 6.07 15.53
N ARG A 150 -12.34 7.24 16.16
CA ARG A 150 -12.88 8.46 15.55
C ARG A 150 -12.02 8.93 14.36
N LEU A 151 -12.65 9.77 13.51
CA LEU A 151 -11.96 10.34 12.35
C LEU A 151 -10.99 11.46 12.74
N PHE A 152 -11.39 12.30 13.68
CA PHE A 152 -10.63 13.46 14.14
C PHE A 152 -10.46 13.48 15.65
N ASP A 153 -9.29 13.95 16.07
CA ASP A 153 -8.93 14.28 17.45
C ASP A 153 -8.56 15.76 17.55
N PRO A 154 -8.55 16.36 18.76
CA PRO A 154 -8.07 17.70 18.97
C PRO A 154 -6.65 17.91 18.46
N ILE A 155 -6.43 18.86 17.53
CA ILE A 155 -5.08 19.09 16.96
C ILE A 155 -4.24 20.03 17.82
N SER A 156 -4.87 20.93 18.60
CA SER A 156 -4.14 21.85 19.46
C SER A 156 -3.42 21.16 20.63
N GLN A 157 -3.78 19.90 20.94
CA GLN A 157 -3.11 19.12 21.98
C GLN A 157 -1.61 18.91 21.73
N TYR A 158 -1.18 18.90 20.48
CA TYR A 158 0.22 18.74 20.09
C TYR A 158 1.06 19.99 20.33
N VAL A 159 0.44 21.17 20.45
CA VAL A 159 1.13 22.42 20.77
C VAL A 159 1.33 22.53 22.27
N ILE A 160 2.58 22.47 22.73
CA ILE A 160 2.93 22.44 24.17
C ILE A 160 2.56 23.73 24.87
N GLU A 161 2.89 24.89 24.28
CA GLU A 161 2.66 26.20 24.87
C GLU A 161 1.21 26.64 24.69
N SER A 162 0.43 26.66 25.77
CA SER A 162 -1.00 27.00 25.73
C SER A 162 -1.29 28.37 25.07
N ALA A 163 -0.43 29.37 25.27
CA ALA A 163 -0.57 30.69 24.65
C ALA A 163 -0.42 30.67 23.11
N LYS A 164 0.26 29.66 22.55
CA LYS A 164 0.46 29.50 21.11
C LYS A 164 -0.67 28.73 20.42
N LYS A 165 -1.50 27.98 21.15
CA LYS A 165 -2.59 27.16 20.58
C LYS A 165 -3.56 27.96 19.71
N PRO A 166 -4.11 29.10 20.15
CA PRO A 166 -4.99 29.90 19.30
C PRO A 166 -4.30 30.41 18.03
N LEU A 167 -3.04 30.82 18.12
CA LEU A 167 -2.26 31.31 16.98
C LEU A 167 -2.00 30.19 15.97
N PHE A 168 -1.70 28.99 16.45
CA PHE A 168 -1.52 27.81 15.61
C PHE A 168 -2.80 27.48 14.83
N CYS A 169 -3.95 27.39 15.50
CA CYS A 169 -5.23 27.12 14.85
C CYS A 169 -5.64 28.22 13.86
N ARG A 170 -5.33 29.51 14.16
CA ARG A 170 -5.52 30.62 13.22
C ARG A 170 -4.66 30.47 11.97
N ALA A 171 -3.39 30.10 12.12
CA ALA A 171 -2.50 29.86 10.99
C ALA A 171 -3.04 28.75 10.07
N ILE A 172 -3.53 27.67 10.66
CA ILE A 172 -4.15 26.55 9.92
C ILE A 172 -5.40 27.02 9.17
N ILE A 173 -6.37 27.66 9.84
CA ILE A 173 -7.64 28.02 9.19
C ILE A 173 -7.44 29.05 8.07
N ASN A 174 -6.53 30.01 8.26
CA ASN A 174 -6.17 30.99 7.23
C ASN A 174 -5.62 30.31 5.97
N LYS A 175 -4.87 29.20 6.13
CA LYS A 175 -4.36 28.45 4.97
C LYS A 175 -5.46 27.63 4.28
N LEU A 176 -6.41 27.07 5.03
CA LEU A 176 -7.49 26.25 4.46
C LEU A 176 -8.46 27.06 3.59
N VAL A 177 -8.72 28.33 3.91
CA VAL A 177 -9.62 29.19 3.10
C VAL A 177 -9.01 29.57 1.75
N GLU A 178 -7.68 29.54 1.61
CA GLU A 178 -6.99 29.89 0.36
C GLU A 178 -7.05 28.77 -0.70
N PHE A 179 -7.51 27.57 -0.35
CA PHE A 179 -7.49 26.40 -1.20
C PHE A 179 -8.89 25.81 -1.40
N SER A 180 -9.13 25.19 -2.57
CA SER A 180 -10.35 24.44 -2.87
C SER A 180 -10.04 23.16 -3.64
N PHE A 181 -10.72 22.07 -3.25
CA PHE A 181 -10.73 20.79 -3.95
C PHE A 181 -11.85 20.70 -5.01
N ALA A 182 -12.67 21.73 -5.23
CA ALA A 182 -13.85 21.65 -6.09
C ALA A 182 -13.54 21.08 -7.48
N ASP A 183 -12.40 21.47 -8.08
CA ASP A 183 -11.97 21.02 -9.41
C ASP A 183 -11.40 19.60 -9.44
N VAL A 184 -11.29 18.92 -8.27
CA VAL A 184 -10.61 17.64 -8.14
C VAL A 184 -11.57 16.46 -8.10
N PHE A 185 -12.82 16.67 -7.67
CA PHE A 185 -13.77 15.57 -7.43
C PHE A 185 -14.20 14.80 -8.68
N GLU A 186 -13.90 15.32 -9.86
CA GLU A 186 -14.09 14.62 -11.13
C GLU A 186 -12.82 13.94 -11.65
N GLN A 187 -11.71 14.05 -10.88
CA GLN A 187 -10.43 13.49 -11.27
C GLN A 187 -10.39 11.97 -11.02
N LYS A 188 -9.50 11.31 -11.77
CA LYS A 188 -9.27 9.89 -11.64
C LYS A 188 -8.35 9.57 -10.45
N TYR A 189 -8.33 8.29 -10.08
CA TYR A 189 -7.50 7.67 -9.04
C TYR A 189 -6.05 8.20 -8.95
N ASP A 190 -5.38 8.42 -10.09
CA ASP A 190 -3.97 8.84 -10.13
C ASP A 190 -3.67 10.14 -9.38
N PHE A 191 -4.61 11.08 -9.35
CA PHE A 191 -4.43 12.33 -8.62
C PHE A 191 -4.31 12.09 -7.10
N PHE A 192 -5.27 11.40 -6.51
CA PHE A 192 -5.28 11.15 -5.07
C PHE A 192 -4.15 10.24 -4.63
N ALA A 193 -3.78 9.26 -5.45
CA ALA A 193 -2.63 8.41 -5.22
C ALA A 193 -1.32 9.22 -5.14
N GLN A 194 -1.10 10.14 -6.09
CA GLN A 194 0.07 11.02 -6.09
C GLN A 194 0.09 12.00 -4.91
N ILE A 195 -1.05 12.55 -4.52
CA ILE A 195 -1.17 13.45 -3.37
C ILE A 195 -0.93 12.68 -2.07
N PHE A 196 -1.47 11.48 -1.95
CA PHE A 196 -1.23 10.63 -0.81
C PHE A 196 0.26 10.28 -0.66
N GLU A 197 0.92 9.86 -1.74
CA GLU A 197 2.38 9.62 -1.74
C GLU A 197 3.16 10.85 -1.28
N TYR A 198 2.79 12.02 -1.79
CA TYR A 198 3.44 13.27 -1.41
C TYR A 198 3.23 13.59 0.07
N LEU A 199 2.00 13.38 0.57
CA LEU A 199 1.65 13.63 1.97
C LEU A 199 2.49 12.78 2.94
N ILE A 200 2.70 11.50 2.60
CA ILE A 200 3.41 10.55 3.47
C ILE A 200 4.92 10.43 3.20
N LYS A 201 5.41 11.06 2.12
CA LYS A 201 6.81 10.90 1.66
C LYS A 201 7.86 11.14 2.76
N ASP A 202 7.71 12.23 3.51
CA ASP A 202 8.68 12.60 4.54
C ASP A 202 8.53 11.74 5.79
N TYR A 203 7.33 11.24 6.05
CA TYR A 203 7.03 10.37 7.20
C TYR A 203 7.43 8.91 6.98
N ASN A 204 7.66 8.50 5.73
CA ASN A 204 8.21 7.18 5.41
C ASN A 204 9.73 7.10 5.66
N LYS A 205 10.45 8.24 5.65
CA LYS A 205 11.91 8.26 5.90
C LYS A 205 12.27 7.92 7.34
N ASP A 206 11.46 8.35 8.32
CA ASP A 206 11.67 8.08 9.74
C ASP A 206 11.30 6.63 10.13
N PHE A 207 10.73 5.87 9.21
CA PHE A 207 10.19 4.54 9.44
C PHE A 207 11.12 3.40 9.04
N GLY A 208 12.40 3.59 8.87
CA GLY A 208 13.48 2.64 8.57
C GLY A 208 13.10 1.16 8.30
N LYS A 209 12.36 0.54 9.22
CA LYS A 209 11.76 -0.79 9.05
C LYS A 209 10.40 -0.79 8.33
N TYR A 210 9.66 0.31 8.29
CA TYR A 210 8.29 0.38 7.71
C TYR A 210 8.25 0.82 6.23
N ALA A 211 9.32 1.39 5.71
CA ALA A 211 9.46 1.66 4.29
C ALA A 211 9.49 0.36 3.45
N GLU A 212 9.71 -0.78 4.09
CA GLU A 212 9.65 -2.12 3.47
C GLU A 212 8.22 -2.51 3.04
N TYR A 213 7.19 -1.86 3.60
CA TYR A 213 5.78 -2.24 3.39
C TYR A 213 5.03 -1.37 2.37
N TYR A 214 5.69 -0.37 1.79
CA TYR A 214 5.08 0.42 0.73
C TYR A 214 5.21 -0.28 -0.62
N THR A 215 4.09 -0.66 -1.21
CA THR A 215 4.07 -1.28 -2.54
C THR A 215 4.15 -0.22 -3.63
N PRO A 216 5.15 -0.25 -4.54
CA PRO A 216 5.22 0.67 -5.67
C PRO A 216 3.98 0.61 -6.55
N HIS A 217 3.51 1.78 -7.02
CA HIS A 217 2.34 1.88 -7.89
C HIS A 217 2.46 1.03 -9.17
N ALA A 218 3.66 0.95 -9.76
CA ALA A 218 3.91 0.09 -10.91
C ALA A 218 3.53 -1.38 -10.66
N ILE A 219 3.90 -1.92 -9.47
CA ILE A 219 3.54 -3.28 -9.07
C ILE A 219 2.04 -3.40 -8.85
N ALA A 220 1.43 -2.44 -8.17
CA ALA A 220 -0.01 -2.44 -7.91
C ALA A 220 -0.82 -2.38 -9.22
N ASN A 221 -0.39 -1.58 -10.19
CA ASN A 221 -0.99 -1.46 -11.50
C ASN A 221 -0.86 -2.77 -12.31
N ILE A 222 0.32 -3.37 -12.36
CA ILE A 222 0.55 -4.68 -13.00
C ILE A 222 -0.39 -5.74 -12.41
N ILE A 223 -0.46 -5.82 -11.08
CA ILE A 223 -1.32 -6.78 -10.38
C ILE A 223 -2.78 -6.56 -10.76
N ALA A 224 -3.27 -5.32 -10.66
CA ALA A 224 -4.67 -4.99 -10.93
C ALA A 224 -5.08 -5.33 -12.37
N GLN A 225 -4.29 -4.94 -13.36
CA GLN A 225 -4.61 -5.17 -14.76
C GLN A 225 -4.46 -6.65 -15.20
N ILE A 226 -3.65 -7.44 -14.51
CA ILE A 226 -3.57 -8.88 -14.74
C ILE A 226 -4.73 -9.62 -14.08
N MET A 227 -5.10 -9.25 -12.86
CA MET A 227 -6.14 -9.96 -12.11
C MET A 227 -7.55 -9.67 -12.59
N VAL A 228 -7.81 -8.43 -13.00
CA VAL A 228 -9.16 -7.99 -13.42
C VAL A 228 -9.25 -7.97 -14.95
N GLN A 229 -9.94 -8.95 -15.48
CA GLN A 229 -10.18 -9.10 -16.90
C GLN A 229 -11.67 -8.97 -17.20
N GLY A 230 -12.04 -8.01 -18.05
CA GLY A 230 -13.42 -7.72 -18.39
C GLY A 230 -14.20 -7.02 -17.27
N ASP A 231 -15.49 -6.88 -17.45
CA ASP A 231 -16.39 -6.21 -16.52
C ASP A 231 -16.75 -7.15 -15.36
N VAL A 232 -16.45 -6.72 -14.14
CA VAL A 232 -16.82 -7.44 -12.90
C VAL A 232 -17.59 -6.51 -11.98
N SER A 233 -18.51 -7.06 -11.19
CA SER A 233 -19.32 -6.30 -10.24
C SER A 233 -19.73 -7.14 -9.04
N ASN A 234 -20.05 -6.47 -7.92
CA ASN A 234 -20.45 -7.09 -6.65
C ASN A 234 -19.41 -8.09 -6.11
N VAL A 235 -18.13 -7.76 -6.24
CA VAL A 235 -17.02 -8.62 -5.81
C VAL A 235 -16.40 -8.12 -4.51
N THR A 236 -15.78 -9.04 -3.79
CA THR A 236 -15.05 -8.78 -2.54
C THR A 236 -13.54 -8.76 -2.81
N VAL A 237 -12.86 -7.74 -2.28
CA VAL A 237 -11.40 -7.57 -2.37
C VAL A 237 -10.82 -7.64 -0.97
N TYR A 238 -9.79 -8.44 -0.75
CA TYR A 238 -9.17 -8.60 0.58
C TYR A 238 -7.66 -8.44 0.54
N ASP A 239 -7.12 -7.76 1.55
CA ASP A 239 -5.68 -7.76 1.86
C ASP A 239 -5.44 -8.05 3.34
N PRO A 240 -4.82 -9.20 3.68
CA PRO A 240 -4.52 -9.59 5.05
C PRO A 240 -3.34 -8.86 5.70
N ALA A 241 -2.60 -8.04 4.94
CA ALA A 241 -1.46 -7.22 5.40
C ALA A 241 -1.45 -5.90 4.62
N ALA A 242 -2.56 -5.15 4.77
CA ALA A 242 -2.96 -4.10 3.82
C ALA A 242 -2.02 -2.88 3.76
N GLY A 243 -1.24 -2.62 4.81
CA GLY A 243 -0.41 -1.43 4.86
C GLY A 243 -1.23 -0.16 4.62
N SER A 244 -0.80 0.69 3.70
CA SER A 244 -1.54 1.89 3.28
C SER A 244 -2.67 1.64 2.27
N GLY A 245 -2.88 0.40 1.85
CA GLY A 245 -3.95 0.01 0.94
C GLY A 245 -3.66 0.14 -0.55
N THR A 246 -2.43 0.37 -0.96
CA THR A 246 -2.07 0.60 -2.36
C THR A 246 -2.57 -0.51 -3.31
N LEU A 247 -2.46 -1.78 -2.90
CA LEU A 247 -2.90 -2.91 -3.72
C LEU A 247 -4.42 -2.99 -3.85
N VAL A 248 -5.16 -2.87 -2.76
CA VAL A 248 -6.63 -2.94 -2.79
C VAL A 248 -7.24 -1.76 -3.53
N LEU A 249 -6.61 -0.57 -3.46
CA LEU A 249 -7.04 0.61 -4.19
C LEU A 249 -6.83 0.46 -5.70
N ALA A 250 -5.69 -0.07 -6.13
CA ALA A 250 -5.43 -0.34 -7.53
C ALA A 250 -6.45 -1.35 -8.11
N LEU A 251 -6.79 -2.40 -7.36
CA LEU A 251 -7.85 -3.34 -7.74
C LEU A 251 -9.22 -2.66 -7.80
N ALA A 252 -9.60 -1.90 -6.77
CA ALA A 252 -10.88 -1.21 -6.72
C ALA A 252 -11.05 -0.24 -7.90
N HIS A 253 -9.97 0.48 -8.24
CA HIS A 253 -9.99 1.35 -9.41
C HIS A 253 -10.18 0.58 -10.72
N GLN A 254 -9.50 -0.57 -10.88
CA GLN A 254 -9.62 -1.40 -12.08
C GLN A 254 -10.99 -2.07 -12.20
N ILE A 255 -11.63 -2.42 -11.08
CA ILE A 255 -12.97 -3.00 -11.01
C ILE A 255 -14.05 -1.92 -11.16
N GLY A 256 -13.79 -0.72 -10.65
CA GLY A 256 -14.74 0.34 -10.38
C GLY A 256 -15.14 0.34 -8.90
N GLU A 257 -15.00 1.48 -8.25
CA GLU A 257 -15.14 1.64 -6.80
C GLU A 257 -16.51 1.19 -6.29
N ASP A 258 -17.56 1.44 -7.05
CA ASP A 258 -18.95 1.05 -6.71
C ASP A 258 -19.24 -0.45 -6.97
N ASN A 259 -18.33 -1.15 -7.64
CA ASN A 259 -18.50 -2.56 -8.04
C ASN A 259 -17.80 -3.54 -7.10
N CYS A 260 -17.10 -3.06 -6.08
CA CYS A 260 -16.40 -3.91 -5.13
C CYS A 260 -16.58 -3.46 -3.68
N THR A 261 -16.37 -4.39 -2.75
CA THR A 261 -16.28 -4.13 -1.33
C THR A 261 -14.91 -4.58 -0.83
N ILE A 262 -14.18 -3.65 -0.20
CA ILE A 262 -12.85 -3.90 0.33
C ILE A 262 -12.93 -4.40 1.77
N PHE A 263 -12.10 -5.40 2.07
CA PHE A 263 -11.83 -5.93 3.39
C PHE A 263 -10.33 -5.88 3.64
N THR A 264 -9.93 -5.42 4.81
CA THR A 264 -8.50 -5.32 5.15
C THR A 264 -8.26 -5.66 6.60
N GLN A 265 -7.08 -6.19 6.87
CA GLN A 265 -6.59 -6.34 8.23
C GLN A 265 -5.10 -6.05 8.27
N ASP A 266 -4.66 -5.29 9.28
CA ASP A 266 -3.25 -4.95 9.48
C ASP A 266 -2.97 -4.72 10.96
N ILE A 267 -1.82 -5.17 11.44
CA ILE A 267 -1.39 -5.01 12.83
C ILE A 267 -0.92 -3.58 13.16
N SER A 268 -0.59 -2.78 12.15
CA SER A 268 -0.07 -1.42 12.31
C SER A 268 -1.21 -0.40 12.42
N ALA A 269 -1.36 0.24 13.57
CA ALA A 269 -2.30 1.33 13.77
C ALA A 269 -2.09 2.48 12.76
N LYS A 270 -0.82 2.81 12.49
CA LYS A 270 -0.47 3.87 11.53
C LYS A 270 -0.84 3.52 10.10
N SER A 271 -0.58 2.28 9.68
CA SER A 271 -1.01 1.79 8.37
C SER A 271 -2.52 1.90 8.21
N ASN A 272 -3.29 1.57 9.24
CA ASN A 272 -4.74 1.70 9.25
C ASN A 272 -5.22 3.16 9.15
N GLU A 273 -4.51 4.12 9.79
CA GLU A 273 -4.80 5.56 9.64
C GLU A 273 -4.62 6.01 8.17
N PHE A 274 -3.54 5.59 7.53
CA PHE A 274 -3.28 5.89 6.12
C PHE A 274 -4.25 5.20 5.16
N LEU A 275 -4.55 3.94 5.41
CA LEU A 275 -5.54 3.19 4.63
C LEU A 275 -6.91 3.85 4.67
N ARG A 276 -7.36 4.26 5.86
CA ARG A 276 -8.63 4.98 6.05
C ARG A 276 -8.67 6.29 5.26
N LEU A 277 -7.61 7.07 5.32
CA LEU A 277 -7.48 8.29 4.50
C LEU A 277 -7.59 7.95 3.01
N ASN A 278 -6.86 6.95 2.55
CA ASN A 278 -6.89 6.51 1.16
C ASN A 278 -8.28 6.07 0.69
N LEU A 279 -8.99 5.26 1.49
CA LEU A 279 -10.35 4.82 1.16
C LEU A 279 -11.32 6.01 1.04
N ILE A 280 -11.20 7.00 1.93
CA ILE A 280 -12.04 8.21 1.88
C ILE A 280 -11.75 9.02 0.61
N LEU A 281 -10.47 9.26 0.31
CA LEU A 281 -10.05 10.04 -0.86
C LEU A 281 -10.45 9.37 -2.19
N ASN A 282 -10.57 8.05 -2.22
CA ASN A 282 -10.89 7.26 -3.41
C ASN A 282 -12.34 6.75 -3.45
N ASN A 283 -13.29 7.42 -2.78
CA ASN A 283 -14.73 7.11 -2.80
C ASN A 283 -15.11 5.72 -2.27
N LEU A 284 -14.26 5.07 -1.48
CA LEU A 284 -14.46 3.73 -0.93
C LEU A 284 -14.94 3.75 0.53
N VAL A 285 -15.65 4.81 0.91
CA VAL A 285 -16.17 5.03 2.28
C VAL A 285 -17.03 3.85 2.75
N HIS A 286 -17.82 3.24 1.86
CA HIS A 286 -18.66 2.08 2.15
C HIS A 286 -17.86 0.86 2.67
N SER A 287 -16.56 0.82 2.41
CA SER A 287 -15.66 -0.26 2.85
C SER A 287 -14.97 0.02 4.19
N LEU A 288 -15.09 1.22 4.76
CA LEU A 288 -14.41 1.59 6.01
C LEU A 288 -14.77 0.68 7.20
N GLY A 289 -16.01 0.21 7.26
CA GLY A 289 -16.45 -0.74 8.29
C GLY A 289 -15.75 -2.10 8.25
N ASN A 290 -15.05 -2.41 7.16
CA ASN A 290 -14.29 -3.65 6.96
C ASN A 290 -12.78 -3.46 7.15
N VAL A 291 -12.34 -2.29 7.59
CA VAL A 291 -10.94 -2.04 7.96
C VAL A 291 -10.74 -2.48 9.41
N VAL A 292 -9.83 -3.40 9.63
CA VAL A 292 -9.58 -3.98 10.95
C VAL A 292 -8.13 -3.78 11.37
N HIS A 293 -7.95 -3.26 12.58
CA HIS A 293 -6.65 -3.17 13.24
C HIS A 293 -6.49 -4.35 14.21
N ASP A 294 -5.86 -5.42 13.74
CA ASP A 294 -5.53 -6.60 14.55
C ASP A 294 -4.53 -7.52 13.81
N ASP A 295 -3.92 -8.48 14.53
CA ASP A 295 -3.04 -9.49 13.93
C ASP A 295 -3.85 -10.51 13.12
N THR A 296 -3.65 -10.52 11.82
CA THR A 296 -4.36 -11.40 10.88
C THR A 296 -4.10 -12.88 11.12
N LEU A 297 -2.91 -13.24 11.54
CA LEU A 297 -2.54 -14.65 11.69
C LEU A 297 -3.07 -15.22 12.99
N ILE A 298 -3.07 -14.44 14.05
CA ILE A 298 -3.52 -14.84 15.40
C ILE A 298 -5.02 -14.62 15.56
N ALA A 299 -5.52 -13.44 15.16
CA ALA A 299 -6.88 -13.00 15.37
C ALA A 299 -7.55 -12.52 14.07
N PRO A 300 -7.73 -13.41 13.07
CA PRO A 300 -8.45 -13.04 11.85
C PRO A 300 -9.89 -12.67 12.17
N ARG A 301 -10.32 -11.45 11.80
CA ARG A 301 -11.62 -10.87 12.16
C ARG A 301 -12.68 -10.99 11.08
N HIS A 302 -12.28 -11.21 9.84
CA HIS A 302 -13.23 -11.39 8.75
C HIS A 302 -13.78 -12.82 8.76
N LEU A 303 -14.96 -12.97 9.31
CA LEU A 303 -15.66 -14.26 9.46
C LEU A 303 -16.75 -14.40 8.40
N ASN A 304 -17.08 -15.65 8.05
CA ASN A 304 -18.21 -15.94 7.19
C ASN A 304 -19.55 -15.54 7.87
N THR A 305 -20.63 -15.50 7.12
CA THR A 305 -21.96 -15.07 7.60
C THR A 305 -22.46 -15.89 8.80
N LYS A 306 -22.02 -17.14 8.94
CA LYS A 306 -22.38 -18.03 10.06
C LYS A 306 -21.46 -17.85 11.27
N LYS A 307 -20.40 -17.05 11.15
CA LYS A 307 -19.35 -16.81 12.16
C LYS A 307 -18.68 -18.09 12.70
N ASN A 308 -18.68 -19.16 11.91
CA ASN A 308 -18.07 -20.45 12.26
C ASN A 308 -16.76 -20.76 11.48
N GLY A 309 -16.28 -19.83 10.66
CA GLY A 309 -15.06 -19.92 9.89
C GLY A 309 -14.70 -18.58 9.27
N LEU A 310 -13.56 -18.53 8.59
CA LEU A 310 -13.13 -17.32 7.90
C LEU A 310 -13.99 -17.04 6.66
N ALA A 311 -14.13 -15.77 6.33
CA ALA A 311 -14.70 -15.34 5.07
C ALA A 311 -13.83 -15.77 3.89
N GLN A 312 -14.45 -15.92 2.74
CA GLN A 312 -13.76 -16.18 1.47
C GLN A 312 -14.00 -15.01 0.53
N PHE A 313 -13.00 -14.66 -0.26
CA PHE A 313 -12.98 -13.45 -1.08
C PHE A 313 -12.71 -13.77 -2.54
N ASP A 314 -13.32 -12.94 -3.42
CA ASP A 314 -13.19 -13.12 -4.87
C ASP A 314 -11.81 -12.69 -5.37
N TYR A 315 -11.26 -11.61 -4.81
CA TYR A 315 -9.92 -11.12 -5.09
C TYR A 315 -9.14 -10.95 -3.79
N ILE A 316 -7.93 -11.51 -3.75
CA ILE A 316 -7.01 -11.30 -2.63
C ILE A 316 -5.69 -10.77 -3.16
N VAL A 317 -5.22 -9.66 -2.62
CA VAL A 317 -3.90 -9.11 -2.93
C VAL A 317 -3.13 -8.92 -1.64
N SER A 318 -1.82 -9.12 -1.67
CA SER A 318 -1.01 -8.82 -0.49
C SER A 318 0.47 -8.66 -0.84
N ASN A 319 1.09 -7.72 -0.16
CA ASN A 319 2.53 -7.61 -0.01
C ASN A 319 2.86 -7.82 1.48
N PRO A 320 2.86 -9.07 1.97
CA PRO A 320 3.04 -9.34 3.39
C PRO A 320 4.49 -9.09 3.82
N PRO A 321 4.75 -8.87 5.12
CA PRO A 321 6.10 -8.85 5.64
C PRO A 321 6.79 -10.18 5.33
N PHE A 322 8.06 -10.13 4.85
CA PHE A 322 8.79 -11.34 4.51
C PHE A 322 9.32 -12.05 5.75
N ASN A 323 9.87 -11.28 6.66
CA ASN A 323 10.45 -11.78 7.89
C ASN A 323 9.94 -10.98 9.10
N MET A 324 9.58 -11.67 10.17
CA MET A 324 9.15 -11.06 11.43
C MET A 324 9.28 -12.09 12.55
N ASP A 325 9.63 -11.65 13.75
CA ASP A 325 9.57 -12.51 14.94
C ASP A 325 8.11 -12.78 15.34
N PHE A 326 7.70 -14.03 15.26
CA PHE A 326 6.42 -14.53 15.78
C PHE A 326 6.63 -15.73 16.72
N SER A 327 7.84 -15.82 17.32
CA SER A 327 8.23 -16.94 18.16
C SER A 327 7.28 -17.19 19.33
N ASP A 328 6.73 -16.12 19.91
CA ASP A 328 5.81 -16.19 21.05
C ASP A 328 4.47 -16.85 20.69
N ASN A 329 4.02 -16.68 19.45
CA ASN A 329 2.74 -17.23 18.96
C ASN A 329 2.90 -18.48 18.10
N ARG A 330 4.14 -18.94 17.89
CA ARG A 330 4.46 -20.04 16.97
C ARG A 330 3.70 -21.32 17.28
N ASP A 331 3.64 -21.71 18.55
CA ASP A 331 3.02 -22.97 18.96
C ASP A 331 1.49 -22.92 18.87
N GLU A 332 0.87 -21.77 19.12
CA GLU A 332 -0.56 -21.55 18.86
C GLU A 332 -0.86 -21.69 17.36
N LEU A 333 -0.09 -21.01 16.50
CA LEU A 333 -0.24 -21.10 15.04
C LEU A 333 -0.05 -22.52 14.50
N ALA A 334 0.80 -23.32 15.14
CA ALA A 334 1.05 -24.72 14.77
C ALA A 334 0.05 -25.72 15.38
N SER A 335 -0.90 -25.24 16.19
CA SER A 335 -1.90 -26.11 16.84
C SER A 335 -2.88 -26.72 15.83
N ASP A 336 -3.54 -27.82 16.23
CA ASP A 336 -4.54 -28.50 15.40
C ASP A 336 -5.70 -27.58 14.96
N LYS A 337 -6.01 -26.55 15.73
CA LYS A 337 -7.01 -25.52 15.40
C LYS A 337 -6.73 -24.81 14.07
N HIS A 338 -5.46 -24.65 13.72
CA HIS A 338 -5.02 -23.92 12.55
C HIS A 338 -4.46 -24.82 11.43
N LYS A 339 -4.49 -26.14 11.60
CA LYS A 339 -3.88 -27.11 10.69
C LYS A 339 -4.40 -27.04 9.25
N GLU A 340 -5.69 -26.82 9.08
CA GLU A 340 -6.29 -26.67 7.74
C GLU A 340 -5.81 -25.37 7.07
N ARG A 341 -5.70 -24.28 7.85
CA ARG A 341 -5.22 -22.99 7.36
C ARG A 341 -3.73 -23.03 7.05
N PHE A 342 -2.92 -23.67 7.90
CA PHE A 342 -1.47 -23.79 7.74
C PHE A 342 -1.06 -25.21 7.33
N PHE A 343 -1.64 -25.68 6.24
CA PHE A 343 -1.52 -27.05 5.72
C PHE A 343 -0.08 -27.49 5.42
N ALA A 344 0.80 -26.56 5.02
CA ALA A 344 2.21 -26.84 4.75
C ALA A 344 3.09 -26.78 6.01
N GLY A 345 2.52 -26.30 7.13
CA GLY A 345 3.17 -26.16 8.43
C GLY A 345 3.56 -24.72 8.77
N VAL A 346 4.11 -24.55 9.96
CA VAL A 346 4.55 -23.28 10.54
C VAL A 346 6.07 -23.27 10.69
N PRO A 347 6.79 -22.20 10.28
CA PRO A 347 8.24 -22.13 10.43
C PRO A 347 8.69 -22.37 11.87
N ASN A 348 9.83 -23.04 12.03
CA ASN A 348 10.41 -23.28 13.34
C ASN A 348 11.10 -22.02 13.87
N VAL A 349 11.12 -21.85 15.20
CA VAL A 349 11.86 -20.78 15.85
C VAL A 349 13.36 -21.05 15.73
N PRO A 350 14.13 -20.17 15.09
CA PRO A 350 15.59 -20.33 15.00
C PRO A 350 16.24 -20.06 16.35
N LYS A 351 17.41 -20.68 16.59
CA LYS A 351 18.19 -20.46 17.81
C LYS A 351 18.74 -19.02 17.93
N LYS A 352 18.98 -18.39 16.81
CA LYS A 352 19.44 -16.99 16.67
C LYS A 352 18.63 -16.35 15.55
N ASP A 353 18.55 -15.03 15.55
CA ASP A 353 17.87 -14.23 14.51
C ASP A 353 16.38 -14.61 14.35
N LYS A 354 15.62 -14.40 15.40
CA LYS A 354 14.16 -14.61 15.37
C LYS A 354 13.45 -13.66 14.40
N ASP A 355 14.00 -12.46 14.21
CA ASP A 355 13.49 -11.48 13.22
C ASP A 355 13.54 -12.04 11.78
N GLY A 356 14.38 -13.04 11.51
CA GLY A 356 14.49 -13.73 10.23
C GLY A 356 13.45 -14.83 9.98
N MET A 357 12.45 -15.02 10.87
CA MET A 357 11.41 -16.04 10.67
C MET A 357 10.51 -15.68 9.47
N ALA A 358 10.39 -16.60 8.51
CA ALA A 358 9.71 -16.40 7.23
C ALA A 358 8.17 -16.37 7.40
N ILE A 359 7.64 -15.28 7.93
CA ILE A 359 6.21 -15.07 8.22
C ILE A 359 5.35 -15.06 6.94
N TYR A 360 5.89 -14.61 5.79
CA TYR A 360 5.18 -14.59 4.51
C TYR A 360 4.63 -15.96 4.10
N LEU A 361 5.26 -17.05 4.56
CA LEU A 361 4.79 -18.42 4.30
C LEU A 361 3.45 -18.71 4.98
N LEU A 362 3.16 -18.07 6.10
CA LEU A 362 1.87 -18.16 6.77
C LEU A 362 0.82 -17.31 6.05
N PHE A 363 1.20 -16.12 5.57
CA PHE A 363 0.30 -15.28 4.76
C PHE A 363 -0.09 -15.97 3.45
N ILE A 364 0.83 -16.63 2.72
CA ILE A 364 0.48 -17.38 1.52
C ILE A 364 -0.58 -18.44 1.84
N GLN A 365 -0.40 -19.20 2.92
CA GLN A 365 -1.33 -20.27 3.32
C GLN A 365 -2.68 -19.69 3.77
N HIS A 366 -2.68 -18.57 4.51
CA HIS A 366 -3.89 -17.86 4.90
C HIS A 366 -4.67 -17.35 3.66
N ILE A 367 -3.99 -16.79 2.68
CA ILE A 367 -4.59 -16.33 1.42
C ILE A 367 -5.23 -17.49 0.67
N ILE A 368 -4.52 -18.61 0.51
CA ILE A 368 -5.07 -19.82 -0.14
C ILE A 368 -6.34 -20.30 0.59
N TYR A 369 -6.34 -20.30 1.91
CA TYR A 369 -7.48 -20.69 2.73
C TYR A 369 -8.68 -19.75 2.59
N SER A 370 -8.42 -18.45 2.48
CA SER A 370 -9.44 -17.39 2.40
C SER A 370 -9.90 -17.09 0.96
N LEU A 371 -9.41 -17.82 -0.04
CA LEU A 371 -9.78 -17.61 -1.43
C LEU A 371 -11.13 -18.27 -1.76
N ALA A 372 -12.05 -17.53 -2.36
CA ALA A 372 -13.35 -18.03 -2.81
C ALA A 372 -13.20 -19.16 -3.87
N PRO A 373 -14.24 -19.98 -4.10
CA PRO A 373 -14.16 -21.10 -5.06
C PRO A 373 -13.74 -20.74 -6.48
N LYS A 374 -14.01 -19.49 -6.91
CA LYS A 374 -13.60 -18.91 -8.19
C LYS A 374 -12.63 -17.75 -8.03
N GLY A 375 -12.08 -17.61 -6.81
CA GLY A 375 -11.28 -16.47 -6.44
C GLY A 375 -9.90 -16.46 -7.10
N LYS A 376 -9.36 -15.25 -7.22
CA LYS A 376 -8.02 -14.97 -7.73
C LYS A 376 -7.18 -14.28 -6.67
N ALA A 377 -5.88 -14.55 -6.64
CA ALA A 377 -4.97 -13.86 -5.74
C ALA A 377 -3.67 -13.45 -6.41
N ALA A 378 -3.07 -12.34 -5.94
CA ALA A 378 -1.71 -11.96 -6.28
C ALA A 378 -0.93 -11.64 -5.00
N ILE A 379 0.24 -12.25 -4.86
CA ILE A 379 1.04 -12.17 -3.64
C ILE A 379 2.46 -11.81 -4.02
N VAL A 380 3.00 -10.77 -3.39
CA VAL A 380 4.42 -10.43 -3.49
C VAL A 380 5.21 -11.35 -2.57
N VAL A 381 6.20 -12.02 -3.11
CA VAL A 381 7.01 -13.02 -2.39
C VAL A 381 8.51 -12.81 -2.67
N PRO A 382 9.40 -13.18 -1.75
CA PRO A 382 10.84 -13.24 -2.04
C PRO A 382 11.10 -14.22 -3.19
N THR A 383 11.97 -13.86 -4.16
CA THR A 383 12.28 -14.72 -5.31
C THR A 383 12.81 -16.10 -4.90
N GLY A 384 13.47 -16.19 -3.74
CA GLY A 384 13.91 -17.48 -3.19
C GLY A 384 12.79 -18.49 -2.95
N PHE A 385 11.53 -18.03 -2.77
CA PHE A 385 10.36 -18.91 -2.68
C PHE A 385 10.17 -19.79 -3.93
N LEU A 386 10.53 -19.28 -5.11
CA LEU A 386 10.27 -19.92 -6.39
C LEU A 386 11.04 -21.23 -6.58
N THR A 387 12.20 -21.35 -5.95
CA THR A 387 13.16 -22.45 -6.21
C THR A 387 13.57 -23.22 -4.97
N ALA A 388 13.10 -22.84 -3.77
CA ALA A 388 13.47 -23.53 -2.52
C ALA A 388 13.27 -25.05 -2.61
N GLY A 389 14.34 -25.84 -2.41
CA GLY A 389 14.35 -27.28 -2.68
C GLY A 389 13.66 -28.14 -1.62
N SER A 390 13.30 -27.58 -0.46
CA SER A 390 12.72 -28.32 0.66
C SER A 390 11.85 -27.43 1.57
N GLY A 391 11.25 -28.02 2.59
CA GLY A 391 10.52 -27.32 3.65
C GLY A 391 9.16 -26.80 3.21
N ILE A 392 8.66 -25.80 3.95
CA ILE A 392 7.33 -25.20 3.76
C ILE A 392 7.17 -24.57 2.37
N PRO A 393 8.14 -23.79 1.83
CA PRO A 393 8.00 -23.21 0.49
C PRO A 393 7.74 -24.26 -0.59
N LYS A 394 8.47 -25.39 -0.54
CA LYS A 394 8.28 -26.50 -1.49
C LYS A 394 6.89 -27.11 -1.36
N LYS A 395 6.44 -27.39 -0.14
CA LYS A 395 5.09 -27.95 0.11
C LYS A 395 3.97 -27.05 -0.41
N ILE A 396 4.13 -25.73 -0.26
CA ILE A 396 3.14 -24.77 -0.80
C ILE A 396 3.14 -24.84 -2.33
N ARG A 397 4.29 -24.86 -2.99
CA ARG A 397 4.36 -24.96 -4.46
C ARG A 397 3.79 -26.29 -4.97
N GLU A 398 4.10 -27.40 -4.32
CA GLU A 398 3.51 -28.71 -4.61
C GLU A 398 1.99 -28.69 -4.49
N TYR A 399 1.46 -28.05 -3.44
CA TYR A 399 0.02 -27.88 -3.26
C TYR A 399 -0.61 -27.06 -4.38
N LEU A 400 -0.02 -25.91 -4.76
CA LEU A 400 -0.53 -25.04 -5.82
C LEU A 400 -0.56 -25.76 -7.18
N VAL A 401 0.43 -26.58 -7.47
CA VAL A 401 0.50 -27.37 -8.71
C VAL A 401 -0.52 -28.51 -8.68
N LYS A 402 -0.61 -29.25 -7.57
CA LYS A 402 -1.57 -30.34 -7.38
C LYS A 402 -3.02 -29.88 -7.51
N GLU A 403 -3.35 -28.76 -6.87
CA GLU A 403 -4.70 -28.17 -6.89
C GLU A 403 -4.98 -27.37 -8.18
N ARG A 404 -3.97 -27.22 -9.05
CA ARG A 404 -4.07 -26.45 -10.30
C ARG A 404 -4.60 -25.04 -10.09
N MET A 405 -3.96 -24.31 -9.17
CA MET A 405 -4.32 -22.96 -8.80
C MET A 405 -3.31 -21.91 -9.27
N LEU A 406 -2.14 -22.33 -9.74
CA LEU A 406 -1.11 -21.41 -10.17
C LEU A 406 -1.46 -20.85 -11.56
N ARG A 407 -1.72 -19.55 -11.65
CA ARG A 407 -1.93 -18.85 -12.93
C ARG A 407 -0.61 -18.42 -13.56
N GLY A 408 0.33 -17.98 -12.74
CA GLY A 408 1.66 -17.60 -13.21
C GLY A 408 2.51 -16.92 -12.16
N VAL A 409 3.72 -16.56 -12.59
CA VAL A 409 4.72 -15.87 -11.76
C VAL A 409 5.45 -14.83 -12.59
N ILE A 410 5.70 -13.65 -12.03
CA ILE A 410 6.55 -12.61 -12.64
C ILE A 410 7.71 -12.34 -11.67
N SER A 411 8.94 -12.59 -12.09
CA SER A 411 10.14 -12.15 -11.37
C SER A 411 10.41 -10.69 -11.69
N MET A 412 10.44 -9.83 -10.68
CA MET A 412 10.57 -8.38 -10.82
C MET A 412 12.05 -7.93 -10.81
N PRO A 413 12.36 -6.73 -11.31
CA PRO A 413 13.71 -6.16 -11.23
C PRO A 413 14.18 -6.01 -9.78
N SER A 414 15.50 -6.10 -9.58
CA SER A 414 16.12 -5.80 -8.28
C SER A 414 15.86 -4.34 -7.88
N ASN A 415 15.79 -4.06 -6.58
CA ASN A 415 15.56 -2.72 -6.03
C ASN A 415 14.27 -2.03 -6.53
N ILE A 416 13.27 -2.76 -6.97
CA ILE A 416 11.97 -2.19 -7.32
C ILE A 416 11.27 -1.63 -6.06
N PHE A 417 11.52 -2.23 -4.90
CA PHE A 417 11.25 -1.66 -3.58
C PHE A 417 12.50 -0.91 -3.13
N ALA A 418 12.41 0.39 -2.97
CA ALA A 418 13.56 1.27 -2.68
C ALA A 418 14.34 0.94 -1.40
N THR A 419 13.79 0.13 -0.53
CA THR A 419 14.27 -0.10 0.84
C THR A 419 14.74 -1.51 1.13
N THR A 420 14.46 -2.47 0.24
CA THR A 420 14.86 -3.86 0.42
C THR A 420 15.82 -4.31 -0.67
N GLY A 421 16.99 -4.83 -0.27
CA GLY A 421 17.89 -5.53 -1.21
C GLY A 421 17.36 -6.89 -1.67
N THR A 422 16.16 -7.29 -1.24
CA THR A 422 15.55 -8.58 -1.57
C THR A 422 14.90 -8.52 -2.95
N ASN A 423 15.28 -9.44 -3.82
CA ASN A 423 14.58 -9.62 -5.09
C ASN A 423 13.20 -10.24 -4.84
N VAL A 424 12.20 -9.69 -5.49
CA VAL A 424 10.81 -10.10 -5.34
C VAL A 424 10.23 -10.66 -6.62
N SER A 425 9.20 -11.47 -6.44
CA SER A 425 8.37 -11.99 -7.53
C SER A 425 6.90 -11.87 -7.15
N ILE A 426 6.02 -11.78 -8.14
CA ILE A 426 4.58 -11.74 -7.96
C ILE A 426 4.03 -13.12 -8.31
N LEU A 427 3.35 -13.75 -7.37
CA LEU A 427 2.70 -15.04 -7.51
C LEU A 427 1.21 -14.81 -7.80
N PHE A 428 0.72 -15.24 -8.96
CA PHE A 428 -0.69 -15.17 -9.35
C PHE A 428 -1.36 -16.51 -9.18
N LEU A 429 -2.46 -16.53 -8.44
CA LEU A 429 -3.31 -17.70 -8.20
C LEU A 429 -4.68 -17.48 -8.85
N ASP A 430 -5.24 -18.54 -9.41
CA ASP A 430 -6.59 -18.56 -9.96
C ASP A 430 -7.19 -19.96 -9.74
N ARG A 431 -8.26 -20.05 -8.96
CA ARG A 431 -8.92 -21.34 -8.70
C ARG A 431 -9.62 -21.93 -9.92
N GLU A 432 -9.86 -21.13 -10.95
CA GLU A 432 -10.43 -21.60 -12.21
C GLU A 432 -9.38 -21.99 -13.26
N ASN A 433 -8.07 -21.88 -12.97
CA ASN A 433 -7.00 -22.28 -13.91
C ASN A 433 -6.77 -23.83 -13.96
N LYS A 434 -7.85 -24.61 -13.85
CA LYS A 434 -7.75 -26.08 -13.71
C LYS A 434 -7.14 -26.78 -14.94
N ASP A 435 -7.50 -26.32 -16.11
CA ASP A 435 -7.08 -26.88 -17.41
C ASP A 435 -6.11 -25.93 -18.15
N GLY A 436 -5.80 -24.78 -17.54
CA GLY A 436 -4.95 -23.76 -18.14
C GLY A 436 -3.46 -24.03 -17.98
N ASN A 437 -2.68 -23.34 -18.79
CA ASN A 437 -1.23 -23.31 -18.66
C ASN A 437 -0.79 -22.27 -17.63
N VAL A 438 0.44 -22.41 -17.15
CA VAL A 438 1.08 -21.51 -16.21
C VAL A 438 2.04 -20.59 -16.94
N ILE A 439 1.96 -19.30 -16.68
CA ILE A 439 2.81 -18.28 -17.28
C ILE A 439 3.96 -17.96 -16.33
N LEU A 440 5.19 -18.19 -16.78
CA LEU A 440 6.39 -17.86 -16.02
C LEU A 440 7.15 -16.76 -16.76
N MET A 441 7.33 -15.60 -16.12
CA MET A 441 7.92 -14.40 -16.72
C MET A 441 9.13 -13.95 -15.91
N ASP A 442 10.19 -13.56 -16.61
CA ASP A 442 11.39 -12.94 -16.04
C ASP A 442 11.53 -11.49 -16.51
N ALA A 443 10.97 -10.57 -15.73
CA ALA A 443 11.10 -9.13 -15.93
C ALA A 443 12.32 -8.53 -15.19
N SER A 444 13.21 -9.36 -14.63
CA SER A 444 14.33 -8.91 -13.78
C SER A 444 15.32 -7.98 -14.49
N LYS A 445 15.34 -7.99 -15.82
CA LYS A 445 16.24 -7.17 -16.65
C LYS A 445 15.62 -5.82 -17.05
N LEU A 446 14.36 -5.57 -16.74
CA LEU A 446 13.66 -4.33 -17.09
C LEU A 446 13.96 -3.21 -16.07
N GLY A 447 13.61 -2.00 -16.47
CA GLY A 447 13.66 -0.80 -15.64
C GLY A 447 15.00 -0.09 -15.63
N THR A 448 14.94 1.18 -15.28
CA THR A 448 16.11 2.06 -15.14
C THR A 448 16.43 2.30 -13.67
N LYS A 449 17.70 2.26 -13.31
CA LYS A 449 18.15 2.52 -11.94
C LYS A 449 18.26 4.01 -11.69
N GLU A 450 17.50 4.50 -10.72
CA GLU A 450 17.53 5.89 -10.28
C GLU A 450 18.09 5.99 -8.85
N LYS A 451 18.77 7.11 -8.54
CA LYS A 451 19.22 7.39 -7.17
C LYS A 451 18.10 8.08 -6.40
N VAL A 452 17.69 7.47 -5.29
CA VAL A 452 16.77 8.09 -4.33
C VAL A 452 17.58 8.62 -3.15
N ASP A 453 17.42 9.91 -2.83
CA ASP A 453 18.09 10.59 -1.70
C ASP A 453 19.63 10.46 -1.67
N GLY A 454 20.27 10.33 -2.82
CA GLY A 454 21.72 10.32 -2.98
C GLY A 454 22.43 9.04 -2.52
N LYS A 455 21.76 8.11 -1.85
CA LYS A 455 22.36 6.89 -1.29
C LYS A 455 21.71 5.59 -1.77
N ASN A 456 20.39 5.55 -1.92
CA ASN A 456 19.65 4.34 -2.30
C ASN A 456 19.40 4.31 -3.81
N GLN A 457 19.51 3.13 -4.43
CA GLN A 457 19.10 2.91 -5.81
C GLN A 457 17.69 2.33 -5.83
N ARG A 458 16.82 2.90 -6.67
CA ARG A 458 15.50 2.37 -6.99
C ARG A 458 15.47 2.02 -8.47
N THR A 459 14.86 0.90 -8.82
CA THR A 459 14.54 0.58 -10.22
C THR A 459 13.14 1.10 -10.53
N VAL A 460 13.00 1.85 -11.60
CA VAL A 460 11.74 2.42 -12.09
C VAL A 460 11.44 1.80 -13.45
N LEU A 461 10.25 1.23 -13.59
CA LEU A 461 9.73 0.74 -14.86
C LEU A 461 9.10 1.89 -15.64
N SER A 462 9.34 1.95 -16.94
CA SER A 462 8.60 2.84 -17.84
C SER A 462 7.19 2.31 -18.10
N ASP A 463 6.28 3.18 -18.57
CA ASP A 463 4.93 2.80 -18.95
C ASP A 463 4.90 1.74 -20.05
N ASP A 464 5.85 1.80 -21.01
CA ASP A 464 5.98 0.79 -22.07
C ASP A 464 6.40 -0.57 -21.51
N GLU A 465 7.32 -0.60 -20.51
CA GLU A 465 7.71 -1.84 -19.84
C GLU A 465 6.59 -2.44 -19.01
N ILE A 466 5.82 -1.60 -18.32
CA ILE A 466 4.62 -2.02 -17.57
C ILE A 466 3.59 -2.64 -18.54
N THR A 467 3.30 -1.95 -19.63
CA THR A 467 2.37 -2.43 -20.67
C THR A 467 2.84 -3.74 -21.27
N ARG A 468 4.13 -3.86 -21.61
CA ARG A 468 4.72 -5.10 -22.13
C ARG A 468 4.53 -6.28 -21.17
N ILE A 469 4.77 -6.08 -19.86
CA ILE A 469 4.56 -7.12 -18.83
C ILE A 469 3.09 -7.57 -18.83
N ILE A 470 2.17 -6.62 -18.77
CA ILE A 470 0.73 -6.88 -18.69
C ILE A 470 0.23 -7.62 -19.95
N ASP A 471 0.54 -7.09 -21.12
CA ASP A 471 0.05 -7.64 -22.40
C ASP A 471 0.62 -9.03 -22.66
N THR A 472 1.92 -9.24 -22.42
CA THR A 472 2.56 -10.54 -22.60
C THR A 472 1.99 -11.58 -21.64
N PHE A 473 1.77 -11.21 -20.37
CA PHE A 473 1.18 -12.11 -19.37
C PHE A 473 -0.27 -12.45 -19.71
N ASN A 474 -1.09 -11.46 -20.06
CA ASN A 474 -2.50 -11.66 -20.39
C ASN A 474 -2.69 -12.47 -21.67
N ALA A 475 -1.84 -12.26 -22.68
CA ALA A 475 -1.85 -13.04 -23.90
C ALA A 475 -1.36 -14.48 -23.73
N GLY A 476 -0.61 -14.77 -22.65
CA GLY A 476 0.02 -16.07 -22.44
C GLY A 476 1.02 -16.43 -23.55
N LYS A 477 1.64 -15.41 -24.17
CA LYS A 477 2.52 -15.59 -25.32
C LYS A 477 3.96 -15.79 -24.87
N ALA A 478 4.58 -16.88 -25.33
CA ALA A 478 6.00 -17.10 -25.08
C ALA A 478 6.84 -16.05 -25.83
N GLU A 479 7.87 -15.55 -25.13
CA GLU A 479 8.86 -14.61 -25.66
C GLU A 479 10.25 -15.03 -25.12
N ASP A 480 11.24 -15.15 -26.00
CA ASP A 480 12.58 -15.60 -25.67
C ASP A 480 13.18 -14.82 -24.50
N ASP A 481 13.76 -15.53 -23.54
CA ASP A 481 14.41 -14.99 -22.33
C ASP A 481 13.56 -14.02 -21.49
N PHE A 482 12.23 -13.95 -21.74
CA PHE A 482 11.32 -13.08 -21.04
C PHE A 482 10.09 -13.83 -20.49
N CYS A 483 9.38 -14.60 -21.31
CA CYS A 483 8.14 -15.27 -20.91
C CYS A 483 8.03 -16.67 -21.50
N VAL A 484 7.60 -17.64 -20.70
CA VAL A 484 7.31 -18.99 -21.15
C VAL A 484 5.97 -19.45 -20.58
N THR A 485 5.22 -20.20 -21.40
CA THR A 485 3.98 -20.85 -21.00
C THR A 485 4.22 -22.34 -20.87
N VAL A 486 3.96 -22.89 -19.70
CA VAL A 486 4.27 -24.29 -19.34
C VAL A 486 3.05 -25.00 -18.79
N SER A 487 3.02 -26.32 -18.92
CA SER A 487 1.98 -27.13 -18.28
C SER A 487 2.32 -27.44 -16.82
N TYR A 488 1.33 -27.85 -16.04
CA TYR A 488 1.56 -28.33 -14.67
C TYR A 488 2.51 -29.54 -14.64
N ALA A 489 2.45 -30.42 -15.65
CA ALA A 489 3.34 -31.57 -15.77
C ALA A 489 4.81 -31.16 -15.99
N ASP A 490 5.06 -30.09 -16.76
CA ASP A 490 6.40 -29.54 -16.92
C ASP A 490 6.95 -29.02 -15.59
N ILE A 491 6.09 -28.37 -14.78
CA ILE A 491 6.48 -27.87 -13.47
C ILE A 491 6.79 -29.02 -12.50
N GLU A 492 5.99 -30.08 -12.49
CA GLU A 492 6.27 -31.28 -11.72
C GLU A 492 7.61 -31.91 -12.13
N GLY A 493 7.87 -32.03 -13.43
CA GLY A 493 9.11 -32.55 -13.99
C GLY A 493 10.36 -31.75 -13.58
N LYS A 494 10.19 -30.43 -13.33
CA LYS A 494 11.26 -29.54 -12.86
C LYS A 494 11.21 -29.29 -11.33
N LYS A 495 10.80 -30.28 -10.54
CA LYS A 495 10.77 -30.26 -9.08
C LYS A 495 9.95 -29.11 -8.49
N HIS A 496 8.87 -28.75 -9.14
CA HIS A 496 7.97 -27.66 -8.77
C HIS A 496 8.68 -26.29 -8.70
N SER A 497 9.66 -26.04 -9.54
CA SER A 497 10.27 -24.72 -9.66
C SER A 497 9.33 -23.78 -10.42
N PHE A 498 9.20 -22.54 -9.93
CA PHE A 498 8.42 -21.47 -10.56
C PHE A 498 9.31 -20.41 -11.23
N SER A 499 10.61 -20.64 -11.34
CA SER A 499 11.55 -19.73 -11.99
C SER A 499 11.53 -19.90 -13.50
N ALA A 500 11.15 -18.85 -14.23
CA ALA A 500 11.07 -18.86 -15.69
C ALA A 500 12.38 -19.30 -16.37
N GLY A 501 13.53 -18.88 -15.84
CA GLY A 501 14.84 -19.21 -16.39
C GLY A 501 15.18 -20.71 -16.45
N GLN A 502 14.43 -21.56 -15.73
CA GLN A 502 14.59 -23.01 -15.83
C GLN A 502 13.86 -23.64 -17.03
N TYR A 503 13.01 -22.86 -17.71
CA TYR A 503 12.16 -23.32 -18.82
C TYR A 503 12.54 -22.65 -20.15
N PHE A 504 13.38 -21.63 -20.15
CA PHE A 504 13.88 -21.05 -21.38
C PHE A 504 14.75 -22.06 -22.13
N GLU A 505 14.65 -22.04 -23.45
CA GLU A 505 15.52 -22.83 -24.30
C GLU A 505 16.95 -22.29 -24.24
N VAL A 506 17.90 -23.17 -23.98
CA VAL A 506 19.32 -22.80 -24.08
C VAL A 506 19.65 -22.70 -25.57
N LYS A 507 19.67 -21.48 -26.10
CA LYS A 507 20.23 -21.24 -27.45
C LYS A 507 21.75 -21.42 -27.38
N ILE A 508 22.22 -22.55 -27.86
CA ILE A 508 23.66 -22.75 -28.08
C ILE A 508 23.98 -22.00 -29.36
N GLU A 509 24.50 -20.78 -29.25
CA GLU A 509 25.14 -20.13 -30.40
C GLU A 509 26.43 -20.89 -30.71
N TYR A 510 26.37 -21.69 -31.75
CA TYR A 510 27.59 -22.27 -32.31
C TYR A 510 28.37 -21.15 -32.96
N VAL A 511 29.41 -20.68 -32.29
CA VAL A 511 30.37 -19.79 -32.91
C VAL A 511 31.24 -20.69 -33.82
N GLU A 512 31.00 -20.66 -35.12
CA GLU A 512 31.89 -21.30 -36.06
C GLU A 512 33.22 -20.56 -36.04
N LEU A 513 34.18 -21.10 -35.32
CA LEU A 513 35.54 -20.63 -35.29
C LEU A 513 36.40 -21.54 -36.18
N THR A 514 37.24 -20.96 -36.99
CA THR A 514 38.29 -21.76 -37.60
C THR A 514 39.23 -22.33 -36.52
N PRO A 515 39.95 -23.43 -36.78
CA PRO A 515 40.91 -23.98 -35.82
C PRO A 515 41.95 -22.94 -35.36
N GLU A 516 42.33 -22.02 -36.25
CA GLU A 516 43.27 -20.95 -35.96
C GLU A 516 42.67 -19.91 -35.00
N GLU A 517 41.45 -19.45 -35.27
CA GLU A 517 40.72 -18.48 -34.41
C GLU A 517 40.40 -19.09 -33.03
N PHE A 518 40.07 -20.39 -32.98
CA PHE A 518 39.88 -21.09 -31.72
C PHE A 518 41.16 -21.13 -30.89
N THR A 519 42.28 -21.45 -31.55
CA THR A 519 43.60 -21.50 -30.89
C THR A 519 44.01 -20.14 -30.37
N GLU A 520 43.79 -19.08 -31.16
CA GLU A 520 44.10 -17.71 -30.76
C GLU A 520 43.26 -17.27 -29.54
N LYS A 521 41.97 -17.54 -29.55
CA LYS A 521 41.08 -17.25 -28.40
C LYS A 521 41.49 -18.04 -27.17
N MET A 522 41.79 -19.31 -27.31
CA MET A 522 42.24 -20.15 -26.20
C MET A 522 43.56 -19.66 -25.60
N ASN A 523 44.52 -19.27 -26.45
CA ASN A 523 45.75 -18.67 -25.98
C ASN A 523 45.52 -17.33 -25.26
N GLY A 524 44.56 -16.50 -25.74
CA GLY A 524 44.16 -15.28 -25.09
C GLY A 524 43.54 -15.52 -23.70
N PHE A 525 42.62 -16.48 -23.57
CA PHE A 525 42.05 -16.84 -22.28
C PHE A 525 43.08 -17.42 -21.30
N THR A 526 43.99 -18.24 -21.80
CA THR A 526 45.09 -18.79 -20.99
C THR A 526 46.00 -17.68 -20.46
N ALA A 527 46.36 -16.73 -21.29
CA ALA A 527 47.17 -15.57 -20.88
C ALA A 527 46.44 -14.70 -19.82
N GLN A 528 45.13 -14.44 -19.99
CA GLN A 528 44.35 -13.70 -19.01
C GLN A 528 44.23 -14.45 -17.67
N LEU A 529 44.04 -15.77 -17.70
CA LEU A 529 44.01 -16.60 -16.49
C LEU A 529 45.37 -16.56 -15.75
N ASP A 530 46.48 -16.65 -16.49
CA ASP A 530 47.84 -16.59 -15.92
C ASP A 530 48.08 -15.23 -15.27
N GLU A 531 47.63 -14.14 -15.89
CA GLU A 531 47.71 -12.79 -15.32
C GLU A 531 46.86 -12.67 -14.02
N MET A 532 45.62 -13.16 -14.04
CA MET A 532 44.76 -13.18 -12.86
C MET A 532 45.36 -14.02 -11.73
N PHE A 533 45.94 -15.16 -12.02
CA PHE A 533 46.63 -16.00 -11.02
C PHE A 533 47.90 -15.32 -10.48
N ALA A 534 48.62 -14.60 -11.30
CA ALA A 534 49.79 -13.83 -10.86
C ALA A 534 49.36 -12.69 -9.89
N GLU A 535 48.30 -11.99 -10.24
CA GLU A 535 47.73 -10.91 -9.42
C GLU A 535 47.16 -11.45 -8.11
N SER A 536 46.44 -12.59 -8.15
CA SER A 536 45.94 -13.26 -6.94
C SER A 536 47.08 -13.60 -5.98
N ARG A 537 48.17 -14.16 -6.49
CA ARG A 537 49.35 -14.47 -5.65
C ARG A 537 49.98 -13.22 -5.06
N ARG A 538 50.07 -12.16 -5.84
CA ARG A 538 50.61 -10.86 -5.38
C ARG A 538 49.74 -10.30 -4.22
N LEU A 539 48.40 -10.36 -4.38
CA LEU A 539 47.49 -9.89 -3.36
C LEU A 539 47.50 -10.77 -2.10
N GLU A 540 47.63 -12.08 -2.23
CA GLU A 540 47.82 -12.99 -1.09
C GLU A 540 49.09 -12.66 -0.30
N ASP A 541 50.20 -12.41 -0.95
CA ASP A 541 51.44 -12.02 -0.29
C ASP A 541 51.33 -10.66 0.40
N GLU A 542 50.64 -9.72 -0.22
CA GLU A 542 50.38 -8.41 0.40
C GLU A 542 49.48 -8.53 1.64
N ILE A 543 48.43 -9.32 1.60
CA ILE A 543 47.56 -9.62 2.75
C ILE A 543 48.38 -10.26 3.87
N ARG A 544 49.21 -11.25 3.57
CA ARG A 544 50.07 -11.91 4.55
C ARG A 544 51.05 -10.93 5.21
N LYS A 545 51.61 -10.02 4.40
CA LYS A 545 52.53 -8.97 4.87
C LYS A 545 51.81 -7.96 5.78
N GLN A 546 50.55 -7.59 5.46
CA GLN A 546 49.74 -6.69 6.28
C GLN A 546 49.34 -7.36 7.58
N LEU A 547 48.90 -8.64 7.55
CA LEU A 547 48.57 -9.40 8.73
C LEU A 547 49.77 -9.57 9.66
N GLY A 548 51.01 -9.78 9.13
CA GLY A 548 52.21 -9.87 9.92
C GLY A 548 52.63 -8.56 10.62
N ARG A 549 52.02 -7.41 10.21
CA ARG A 549 52.24 -6.08 10.85
C ARG A 549 51.26 -5.78 11.99
N VAL A 550 50.19 -6.55 12.10
CA VAL A 550 49.21 -6.36 13.18
C VAL A 550 49.82 -6.83 14.48
N LYS A 551 50.05 -5.91 15.41
CA LYS A 551 50.44 -6.19 16.77
C LYS A 551 49.24 -5.92 17.69
N TYR A 552 49.02 -6.83 18.65
CA TYR A 552 48.12 -6.59 19.75
C TYR A 552 48.87 -5.73 20.77
N GLU A 553 48.41 -4.50 21.04
CA GLU A 553 48.86 -3.66 22.15
C GLU A 553 47.98 -3.88 23.38
#